data_770cf3c1eac42b3838d5dfbe4aea15b8
#
_entry.id   770cf3c1eac42b3838d5dfbe4aea15b8
#
_cell.length_a   1.000
_cell.length_b   1.000
_cell.length_c   1.000
_cell.angle_alpha   90.00
_cell.angle_beta   90.00
_cell.angle_gamma   90.00
#
_symmetry.space_group_name_H-M   'P 1'
#
loop_
_entity.id
_entity.type
_entity.pdbx_description
1 polymer ?
#
loop_
_entity_poly.entity_id
_entity_poly.type
_entity_poly.pdbx_seq_one_letter_code
_entity_poly.pdbx_strand_id
1 'polypeptide(L)'
;MSIKSILCIFDGTEKELGALDTSFSLAETYAARVRILHVSPTPSSYVGIYGEGVIESSYVIAAIEKENKERLERAEQYVKSFAARHNVPLGDKNNFITNDKTNNAVAEFVHLVGDVENIVAEQGRLSDIIVVARGVKDPNAVYDSAIISAIFNTGRPVLLMPKGKSEKTAKWSCKNISLAWDGGLEAARAMYNSLPFLKHADKVQLLTARGEGEACDLEAEEGVIKYLQCHGIHANGIIIAAGSRTPAEALLMRAKELKSDLLVMGAYGHSRFREMILGGLTNHMLEAADIPLLLLH
;
A
#
# COMPACT_ATOMS: atom_id res chain seq x y z
N MET A 1 14.99 -2.37 12.03
CA MET A 1 13.71 -1.61 12.05
C MET A 1 12.59 -2.60 12.24
N SER A 2 11.60 -2.32 13.06
CA SER A 2 10.43 -3.20 13.31
C SER A 2 9.18 -2.39 13.01
N ILE A 3 8.18 -3.00 12.35
CA ILE A 3 6.88 -2.36 12.13
C ILE A 3 6.10 -2.41 13.44
N LYS A 4 5.68 -1.24 13.95
CA LYS A 4 4.92 -1.11 15.21
C LYS A 4 3.60 -0.37 15.05
N SER A 5 3.46 0.44 13.97
CA SER A 5 2.25 1.19 13.67
C SER A 5 1.86 0.98 12.21
N ILE A 6 0.69 0.41 11.99
CA ILE A 6 0.12 0.12 10.66
C ILE A 6 -1.11 1.00 10.49
N LEU A 7 -1.21 1.71 9.37
CA LEU A 7 -2.44 2.38 8.95
C LEU A 7 -3.08 1.56 7.82
N CYS A 8 -4.31 1.10 8.01
CA CYS A 8 -5.12 0.51 6.95
C CYS A 8 -6.17 1.53 6.51
N ILE A 9 -6.16 1.92 5.24
CA ILE A 9 -7.22 2.76 4.67
C ILE A 9 -8.30 1.80 4.15
N PHE A 10 -9.54 1.98 4.65
CA PHE A 10 -10.63 1.03 4.37
C PHE A 10 -11.96 1.76 4.17
N ASP A 11 -12.53 1.66 2.97
CA ASP A 11 -13.79 2.33 2.60
C ASP A 11 -15.06 1.54 2.94
N GLY A 12 -14.92 0.31 3.44
CA GLY A 12 -16.04 -0.56 3.78
C GLY A 12 -16.56 -1.42 2.62
N THR A 13 -15.82 -1.50 1.52
CA THR A 13 -16.20 -2.35 0.38
C THR A 13 -15.55 -3.74 0.42
N GLU A 14 -16.22 -4.73 -0.18
CA GLU A 14 -15.67 -6.09 -0.29
C GLU A 14 -14.37 -6.15 -1.10
N LYS A 15 -14.15 -5.21 -1.99
CA LYS A 15 -12.96 -5.15 -2.85
C LYS A 15 -11.68 -4.87 -2.06
N GLU A 16 -11.82 -4.29 -0.87
CA GLU A 16 -10.72 -3.91 0.01
C GLU A 16 -10.46 -4.91 1.14
N LEU A 17 -11.23 -5.98 1.23
CA LEU A 17 -11.08 -6.98 2.29
C LEU A 17 -9.69 -7.62 2.31
N GLY A 18 -9.01 -7.71 1.16
CA GLY A 18 -7.63 -8.18 1.07
C GLY A 18 -6.65 -7.26 1.81
N ALA A 19 -6.83 -5.93 1.74
CA ALA A 19 -6.01 -4.98 2.48
C ALA A 19 -6.29 -5.03 3.98
N LEU A 20 -7.56 -5.17 4.36
CA LEU A 20 -7.96 -5.33 5.75
C LEU A 20 -7.35 -6.60 6.37
N ASP A 21 -7.48 -7.75 5.70
CA ASP A 21 -6.92 -9.04 6.12
C ASP A 21 -5.39 -8.99 6.27
N THR A 22 -4.72 -8.40 5.28
CA THR A 22 -3.26 -8.21 5.30
C THR A 22 -2.83 -7.33 6.46
N SER A 23 -3.57 -6.28 6.76
CA SER A 23 -3.25 -5.37 7.87
C SER A 23 -3.31 -6.08 9.23
N PHE A 24 -4.30 -6.93 9.45
CA PHE A 24 -4.39 -7.76 10.64
C PHE A 24 -3.28 -8.82 10.69
N SER A 25 -2.98 -9.47 9.57
CA SER A 25 -1.87 -10.44 9.48
C SER A 25 -0.51 -9.81 9.80
N LEU A 26 -0.27 -8.59 9.32
CA LEU A 26 0.93 -7.83 9.66
C LEU A 26 0.97 -7.46 11.14
N ALA A 27 -0.16 -7.02 11.71
CA ALA A 27 -0.26 -6.69 13.12
C ALA A 27 0.12 -7.89 14.00
N GLU A 28 -0.38 -9.09 13.69
CA GLU A 28 0.00 -10.33 14.40
C GLU A 28 1.49 -10.65 14.21
N THR A 29 2.00 -10.58 12.97
CA THR A 29 3.38 -10.96 12.65
C THR A 29 4.41 -10.10 13.37
N TYR A 30 4.14 -8.78 13.45
CA TYR A 30 5.08 -7.82 14.02
C TYR A 30 4.73 -7.40 15.45
N ALA A 31 3.67 -7.97 16.05
CA ALA A 31 3.11 -7.51 17.31
C ALA A 31 2.93 -5.98 17.29
N ALA A 32 2.20 -5.52 16.27
CA ALA A 32 2.04 -4.13 15.93
C ALA A 32 0.62 -3.63 16.21
N ARG A 33 0.51 -2.34 16.34
CA ARG A 33 -0.76 -1.64 16.37
C ARG A 33 -1.27 -1.46 14.94
N VAL A 34 -2.53 -1.79 14.69
CA VAL A 34 -3.20 -1.50 13.42
C VAL A 34 -4.35 -0.52 13.63
N ARG A 35 -4.28 0.62 12.97
CA ARG A 35 -5.35 1.60 12.89
C ARG A 35 -6.07 1.42 11.56
N ILE A 36 -7.36 1.09 11.62
CA ILE A 36 -8.21 1.01 10.44
C ILE A 36 -8.93 2.36 10.30
N LEU A 37 -8.56 3.12 9.29
CA LEU A 37 -9.08 4.44 9.00
C LEU A 37 -10.18 4.35 7.95
N HIS A 38 -11.39 4.74 8.34
CA HIS A 38 -12.51 4.99 7.45
C HIS A 38 -12.75 6.49 7.34
N VAL A 39 -12.73 7.02 6.13
CA VAL A 39 -13.00 8.44 5.89
C VAL A 39 -14.31 8.57 5.12
N SER A 40 -15.26 9.29 5.70
CA SER A 40 -16.47 9.71 5.00
C SER A 40 -16.21 11.07 4.32
N PRO A 41 -16.15 11.12 2.98
CA PRO A 41 -15.93 12.38 2.28
C PRO A 41 -17.14 13.32 2.45
N THR A 42 -16.88 14.60 2.54
CA THR A 42 -17.94 15.61 2.55
C THR A 42 -18.53 15.82 1.15
N PRO A 43 -19.76 16.33 1.01
CA PRO A 43 -20.32 16.64 -0.30
C PRO A 43 -19.39 17.52 -1.16
N SER A 44 -18.68 18.47 -0.55
CA SER A 44 -17.70 19.32 -1.26
C SER A 44 -16.56 18.54 -1.92
N SER A 45 -16.20 17.38 -1.42
CA SER A 45 -15.19 16.51 -2.04
C SER A 45 -15.58 15.98 -3.43
N TYR A 46 -16.87 16.06 -3.77
CA TYR A 46 -17.41 15.61 -5.04
C TYR A 46 -17.59 16.72 -6.08
N VAL A 47 -17.31 17.97 -5.72
CA VAL A 47 -17.48 19.14 -6.62
C VAL A 47 -16.68 18.99 -7.90
N GLY A 48 -15.43 18.51 -7.81
CA GLY A 48 -14.58 18.26 -8.98
C GLY A 48 -15.10 17.17 -9.94
N ILE A 49 -15.98 16.30 -9.45
CA ILE A 49 -16.54 15.16 -10.20
C ILE A 49 -17.88 15.54 -10.84
N TYR A 50 -18.77 16.17 -10.08
CA TYR A 50 -20.15 16.42 -10.50
C TYR A 50 -20.48 17.90 -10.82
N GLY A 51 -19.58 18.83 -10.47
CA GLY A 51 -19.80 20.28 -10.57
C GLY A 51 -20.59 20.84 -9.38
N GLU A 52 -20.37 22.14 -9.10
CA GLU A 52 -20.96 22.81 -7.94
C GLU A 52 -22.49 22.76 -7.91
N GLY A 53 -23.13 23.09 -9.04
CA GLY A 53 -24.60 23.17 -9.10
C GLY A 53 -25.34 21.85 -8.87
N VAL A 54 -24.66 20.71 -9.09
CA VAL A 54 -25.23 19.38 -8.83
C VAL A 54 -25.11 19.04 -7.34
N ILE A 55 -23.99 19.38 -6.72
CA ILE A 55 -23.71 19.08 -5.30
C ILE A 55 -24.58 19.91 -4.35
N GLU A 56 -25.03 21.12 -4.75
CA GLU A 56 -25.93 21.94 -3.94
C GLU A 56 -27.37 21.39 -3.85
N SER A 57 -27.71 20.43 -4.69
CA SER A 57 -29.02 19.76 -4.62
C SER A 57 -29.17 18.98 -3.29
N SER A 58 -30.20 19.29 -2.53
CA SER A 58 -30.53 18.60 -1.27
C SER A 58 -30.70 17.07 -1.47
N TYR A 59 -31.14 16.65 -2.63
CA TYR A 59 -31.29 15.23 -2.98
C TYR A 59 -29.92 14.53 -3.13
N VAL A 60 -28.95 15.20 -3.78
CA VAL A 60 -27.59 14.65 -3.96
C VAL A 60 -26.86 14.57 -2.61
N ILE A 61 -26.99 15.63 -1.78
CA ILE A 61 -26.42 15.64 -0.43
C ILE A 61 -26.96 14.46 0.38
N ALA A 62 -28.29 14.29 0.41
CA ALA A 62 -28.92 13.19 1.14
C ALA A 62 -28.48 11.81 0.64
N ALA A 63 -28.28 11.65 -0.67
CA ALA A 63 -27.79 10.40 -1.26
C ALA A 63 -26.34 10.10 -0.82
N ILE A 64 -25.45 11.11 -0.82
CA ILE A 64 -24.06 10.98 -0.36
C ILE A 64 -24.03 10.61 1.13
N GLU A 65 -24.80 11.30 1.96
CA GLU A 65 -24.87 11.03 3.40
C GLU A 65 -25.37 9.61 3.70
N LYS A 66 -26.39 9.16 2.97
CA LYS A 66 -26.90 7.81 3.08
C LYS A 66 -25.85 6.77 2.71
N GLU A 67 -25.16 6.98 1.58
CA GLU A 67 -24.10 6.06 1.15
C GLU A 67 -22.93 6.02 2.14
N ASN A 68 -22.49 7.18 2.65
CA ASN A 68 -21.46 7.26 3.67
C ASN A 68 -21.84 6.48 4.93
N LYS A 69 -23.10 6.59 5.38
CA LYS A 69 -23.60 5.86 6.53
C LYS A 69 -23.59 4.34 6.29
N GLU A 70 -24.08 3.91 5.15
CA GLU A 70 -24.09 2.48 4.80
C GLU A 70 -22.66 1.90 4.67
N ARG A 71 -21.71 2.67 4.12
CA ARG A 71 -20.29 2.28 4.03
C ARG A 71 -19.68 2.17 5.43
N LEU A 72 -19.93 3.12 6.31
CA LEU A 72 -19.45 3.10 7.69
C LEU A 72 -19.95 1.87 8.45
N GLU A 73 -21.26 1.58 8.39
CA GLU A 73 -21.86 0.41 9.06
C GLU A 73 -21.24 -0.90 8.56
N ARG A 74 -21.02 -1.04 7.25
CA ARG A 74 -20.32 -2.20 6.67
C ARG A 74 -18.87 -2.27 7.14
N ALA A 75 -18.15 -1.14 7.13
CA ALA A 75 -16.76 -1.10 7.57
C ALA A 75 -16.62 -1.59 9.03
N GLU A 76 -17.47 -1.10 9.94
CA GLU A 76 -17.48 -1.55 11.33
C GLU A 76 -17.71 -3.05 11.47
N GLN A 77 -18.65 -3.61 10.70
CA GLN A 77 -18.97 -5.05 10.73
C GLN A 77 -17.78 -5.88 10.26
N TYR A 78 -17.14 -5.47 9.15
CA TYR A 78 -15.94 -6.15 8.64
C TYR A 78 -14.79 -6.08 9.64
N VAL A 79 -14.51 -4.91 10.20
CA VAL A 79 -13.43 -4.74 11.18
C VAL A 79 -13.64 -5.64 12.39
N LYS A 80 -14.85 -5.71 12.94
CA LYS A 80 -15.19 -6.62 14.05
C LYS A 80 -14.97 -8.08 13.69
N SER A 81 -15.40 -8.49 12.48
CA SER A 81 -15.26 -9.87 12.01
C SER A 81 -13.80 -10.28 11.80
N PHE A 82 -12.97 -9.37 11.23
CA PHE A 82 -11.55 -9.63 11.01
C PHE A 82 -10.75 -9.59 12.32
N ALA A 83 -11.06 -8.68 13.22
CA ALA A 83 -10.47 -8.65 14.56
C ALA A 83 -10.69 -9.98 15.30
N ALA A 84 -11.91 -10.52 15.25
CA ALA A 84 -12.22 -11.83 15.84
C ALA A 84 -11.49 -12.98 15.13
N ARG A 85 -11.43 -12.96 13.78
CA ARG A 85 -10.71 -13.98 12.97
C ARG A 85 -9.23 -14.05 13.32
N HIS A 86 -8.60 -12.90 13.49
CA HIS A 86 -7.16 -12.79 13.77
C HIS A 86 -6.82 -12.80 15.27
N ASN A 87 -7.81 -12.93 16.16
CA ASN A 87 -7.63 -12.80 17.59
C ASN A 87 -6.90 -11.51 18.02
N VAL A 88 -7.13 -10.42 17.28
CA VAL A 88 -6.56 -9.10 17.58
C VAL A 88 -7.63 -8.28 18.29
N PRO A 89 -7.43 -7.90 19.55
CA PRO A 89 -8.43 -7.15 20.30
C PRO A 89 -8.64 -5.76 19.69
N LEU A 90 -9.90 -5.32 19.67
CA LEU A 90 -10.25 -3.94 19.35
C LEU A 90 -10.06 -3.09 20.62
N GLY A 91 -9.12 -2.16 20.56
CA GLY A 91 -8.87 -1.19 21.61
C GLY A 91 -9.90 -0.05 21.61
N ASP A 92 -10.17 0.51 22.77
CA ASP A 92 -10.92 1.74 22.90
C ASP A 92 -9.97 2.94 22.72
N LYS A 93 -10.48 4.09 22.22
CA LYS A 93 -9.70 5.31 21.94
C LYS A 93 -8.81 5.77 23.09
N ASN A 94 -9.19 5.45 24.34
CA ASN A 94 -8.49 5.85 25.55
C ASN A 94 -7.48 4.80 26.08
N ASN A 95 -7.55 3.56 25.61
CA ASN A 95 -6.69 2.45 26.08
C ASN A 95 -5.64 2.02 25.05
N PHE A 96 -5.39 2.84 24.08
CA PHE A 96 -4.51 2.52 22.96
C PHE A 96 -3.01 2.64 23.28
N ILE A 97 -2.66 3.25 24.39
CA ILE A 97 -1.30 3.21 24.94
C ILE A 97 -1.26 1.97 25.83
N THR A 98 -1.06 0.83 25.20
CA THR A 98 -0.86 -0.40 25.97
C THR A 98 0.38 -0.25 26.84
N ASN A 99 0.21 -0.55 28.11
CA ASN A 99 1.33 -0.85 28.99
C ASN A 99 2.27 -1.80 28.26
N ASP A 100 3.50 -1.38 28.13
CA ASP A 100 4.66 -1.91 27.40
C ASP A 100 5.02 -3.39 27.69
N LYS A 101 4.15 -4.18 28.31
CA LYS A 101 4.45 -5.53 28.78
C LYS A 101 3.77 -6.66 28.02
N THR A 102 2.77 -6.38 27.19
CA THR A 102 2.17 -7.39 26.31
C THR A 102 2.54 -7.07 24.89
N ASN A 103 3.49 -7.81 24.33
CA ASN A 103 3.94 -7.72 22.95
C ASN A 103 2.85 -8.27 21.99
N ASN A 104 1.61 -7.78 22.11
CA ASN A 104 0.45 -8.27 21.41
C ASN A 104 -0.05 -7.23 20.39
N ALA A 105 -0.56 -7.73 19.25
CA ALA A 105 -1.25 -6.92 18.28
C ALA A 105 -2.52 -6.30 18.88
N VAL A 106 -2.81 -5.06 18.50
CA VAL A 106 -4.06 -4.34 18.88
C VAL A 106 -4.59 -3.61 17.67
N ALA A 107 -5.91 -3.62 17.49
CA ALA A 107 -6.58 -2.90 16.42
C ALA A 107 -7.42 -1.73 16.95
N GLU A 108 -7.51 -0.67 16.17
CA GLU A 108 -8.38 0.49 16.41
C GLU A 108 -9.15 0.81 15.14
N PHE A 109 -10.44 1.04 15.26
CA PHE A 109 -11.25 1.58 14.17
C PHE A 109 -11.45 3.08 14.37
N VAL A 110 -11.08 3.88 13.37
CA VAL A 110 -11.17 5.34 13.39
C VAL A 110 -12.03 5.79 12.22
N HIS A 111 -13.12 6.48 12.53
CA HIS A 111 -13.96 7.15 11.54
C HIS A 111 -13.71 8.65 11.62
N LEU A 112 -13.39 9.25 10.48
CA LEU A 112 -13.23 10.69 10.30
C LEU A 112 -14.11 11.17 9.13
N VAL A 113 -14.56 12.41 9.22
CA VAL A 113 -15.34 13.06 8.15
C VAL A 113 -14.55 14.24 7.63
N GLY A 114 -14.36 14.32 6.31
CA GLY A 114 -13.64 15.43 5.72
C GLY A 114 -12.99 15.13 4.38
N ASP A 115 -11.99 15.92 4.06
CA ASP A 115 -11.18 15.74 2.88
C ASP A 115 -10.25 14.54 3.02
N VAL A 116 -10.40 13.56 2.10
CA VAL A 116 -9.71 12.27 2.16
C VAL A 116 -8.20 12.43 2.05
N GLU A 117 -7.72 13.33 1.15
CA GLU A 117 -6.29 13.53 0.93
C GLU A 117 -5.60 14.06 2.18
N ASN A 118 -6.16 15.10 2.79
CA ASN A 118 -5.61 15.72 3.97
C ASN A 118 -5.61 14.75 5.17
N ILE A 119 -6.73 14.07 5.38
CA ILE A 119 -6.86 13.11 6.49
C ILE A 119 -5.86 11.94 6.33
N VAL A 120 -5.74 11.38 5.13
CA VAL A 120 -4.77 10.30 4.84
C VAL A 120 -3.33 10.78 5.04
N ALA A 121 -3.01 12.00 4.56
CA ALA A 121 -1.69 12.58 4.76
C ALA A 121 -1.33 12.72 6.24
N GLU A 122 -2.24 13.27 7.04
CA GLU A 122 -2.02 13.49 8.47
C GLU A 122 -1.88 12.18 9.25
N GLN A 123 -2.81 11.26 9.05
CA GLN A 123 -2.81 9.98 9.76
C GLN A 123 -1.67 9.07 9.30
N GLY A 124 -1.34 9.11 8.00
CA GLY A 124 -0.29 8.27 7.42
C GLY A 124 1.11 8.63 7.92
N ARG A 125 1.41 9.90 8.15
CA ARG A 125 2.72 10.34 8.69
C ARG A 125 3.06 9.73 10.06
N LEU A 126 2.06 9.27 10.79
CA LEU A 126 2.19 8.69 12.13
C LEU A 126 2.24 7.15 12.12
N SER A 127 2.41 6.54 10.95
CA SER A 127 2.51 5.08 10.80
C SER A 127 3.88 4.66 10.26
N ASP A 128 4.25 3.41 10.48
CA ASP A 128 5.46 2.82 9.87
C ASP A 128 5.19 2.30 8.46
N ILE A 129 3.94 1.91 8.20
CA ILE A 129 3.47 1.43 6.90
C ILE A 129 1.99 1.74 6.72
N ILE A 130 1.61 2.04 5.49
CA ILE A 130 0.22 2.24 5.10
C ILE A 130 -0.20 1.06 4.21
N VAL A 131 -1.34 0.45 4.51
CA VAL A 131 -1.93 -0.62 3.72
C VAL A 131 -3.21 -0.10 3.08
N VAL A 132 -3.32 -0.23 1.78
CA VAL A 132 -4.49 0.21 1.02
C VAL A 132 -4.75 -0.75 -0.13
N ALA A 133 -6.01 -0.99 -0.45
CA ALA A 133 -6.36 -1.76 -1.65
C ALA A 133 -6.26 -0.87 -2.89
N ARG A 134 -5.92 -1.46 -4.01
CA ARG A 134 -6.01 -0.77 -5.28
C ARG A 134 -7.46 -0.39 -5.56
N GLY A 135 -7.72 0.88 -5.85
CA GLY A 135 -9.02 1.37 -6.29
C GLY A 135 -9.52 0.63 -7.55
N VAL A 136 -10.80 0.49 -7.70
CA VAL A 136 -11.39 0.28 -9.03
C VAL A 136 -11.38 1.65 -9.67
N LYS A 137 -11.24 1.79 -11.00
CA LYS A 137 -11.69 3.01 -11.68
C LYS A 137 -13.17 3.21 -11.29
N ASP A 138 -13.37 3.80 -10.13
CA ASP A 138 -14.68 4.18 -9.62
C ASP A 138 -14.97 5.55 -10.21
N PRO A 139 -16.16 5.78 -10.78
CA PRO A 139 -16.58 7.14 -11.13
C PRO A 139 -16.42 8.12 -9.96
N ASN A 140 -16.40 7.62 -8.74
CA ASN A 140 -16.13 8.40 -7.53
C ASN A 140 -14.63 8.43 -7.22
N ALA A 141 -13.84 9.14 -8.01
CA ALA A 141 -12.37 9.29 -7.89
C ALA A 141 -11.85 9.77 -6.51
N VAL A 142 -12.73 10.03 -5.56
CA VAL A 142 -12.40 10.49 -4.20
C VAL A 142 -11.51 9.49 -3.45
N TYR A 143 -11.68 8.17 -3.69
CA TYR A 143 -10.86 7.16 -3.03
C TYR A 143 -9.54 6.88 -3.76
N ASP A 144 -9.44 7.21 -5.05
CA ASP A 144 -8.15 7.16 -5.77
C ASP A 144 -7.19 8.24 -5.22
N SER A 145 -7.73 9.35 -4.70
CA SER A 145 -6.97 10.40 -4.03
C SER A 145 -6.31 9.91 -2.73
N ALA A 146 -6.90 8.94 -2.05
CA ALA A 146 -6.31 8.34 -0.85
C ALA A 146 -4.98 7.61 -1.16
N ILE A 147 -4.91 6.88 -2.27
CA ILE A 147 -3.70 6.17 -2.71
C ILE A 147 -2.61 7.18 -3.07
N ILE A 148 -2.97 8.20 -3.85
CA ILE A 148 -2.07 9.28 -4.25
C ILE A 148 -1.54 10.00 -3.01
N SER A 149 -2.40 10.37 -2.09
CA SER A 149 -2.02 11.02 -0.84
C SER A 149 -1.12 10.13 0.03
N ALA A 150 -1.44 8.84 0.14
CA ALA A 150 -0.60 7.89 0.87
C ALA A 150 0.82 7.83 0.30
N ILE A 151 0.98 7.79 -1.03
CA ILE A 151 2.28 7.69 -1.68
C ILE A 151 3.07 9.00 -1.57
N PHE A 152 2.44 10.16 -1.86
CA PHE A 152 3.16 11.43 -2.02
C PHE A 152 3.23 12.29 -0.76
N ASN A 153 2.21 12.21 0.12
CA ASN A 153 2.05 13.18 1.19
C ASN A 153 2.41 12.65 2.58
N THR A 154 2.79 11.36 2.69
CA THR A 154 3.08 10.74 3.98
C THR A 154 4.56 10.49 4.25
N GLY A 155 5.35 10.24 3.20
CA GLY A 155 6.75 9.81 3.32
C GLY A 155 6.88 8.41 3.94
N ARG A 156 5.83 7.59 3.87
CA ARG A 156 5.79 6.23 4.41
C ARG A 156 5.66 5.19 3.31
N PRO A 157 6.18 3.97 3.53
CA PRO A 157 5.97 2.88 2.58
C PRO A 157 4.48 2.54 2.51
N VAL A 158 4.00 2.36 1.27
CA VAL A 158 2.62 2.02 0.97
C VAL A 158 2.56 0.61 0.43
N LEU A 159 1.92 -0.28 1.17
CA LEU A 159 1.59 -1.63 0.71
C LEU A 159 0.26 -1.59 -0.02
N LEU A 160 0.33 -1.61 -1.34
CA LEU A 160 -0.82 -1.60 -2.22
C LEU A 160 -1.25 -3.04 -2.52
N MET A 161 -2.42 -3.42 -2.03
CA MET A 161 -2.97 -4.75 -2.24
C MET A 161 -3.73 -4.83 -3.57
N PRO A 162 -3.65 -5.95 -4.30
CA PRO A 162 -4.47 -6.15 -5.48
C PRO A 162 -5.95 -6.20 -5.12
N LYS A 163 -6.82 -5.91 -6.11
CA LYS A 163 -8.27 -6.01 -5.93
C LYS A 163 -8.66 -7.46 -5.64
N GLY A 164 -9.52 -7.66 -4.67
CA GLY A 164 -10.07 -9.00 -4.43
C GLY A 164 -10.70 -9.16 -3.07
N LYS A 165 -11.58 -10.11 -3.00
CA LYS A 165 -12.11 -10.59 -1.72
C LYS A 165 -11.00 -11.37 -1.01
N SER A 166 -10.90 -11.22 0.29
CA SER A 166 -10.13 -12.15 1.11
C SER A 166 -10.89 -13.50 1.16
N GLU A 167 -10.69 -14.31 0.14
CA GLU A 167 -11.34 -15.63 0.07
C GLU A 167 -10.57 -16.70 0.84
N LYS A 168 -9.37 -16.38 1.32
CA LYS A 168 -8.49 -17.40 1.90
C LYS A 168 -8.34 -17.24 3.40
N THR A 169 -8.56 -18.34 4.09
CA THR A 169 -8.26 -18.54 5.50
C THR A 169 -6.76 -18.53 5.84
N ALA A 170 -5.90 -18.43 4.84
CA ALA A 170 -4.45 -18.39 5.03
C ALA A 170 -3.99 -16.96 5.32
N LYS A 171 -3.25 -16.80 6.42
CA LYS A 171 -2.58 -15.54 6.75
C LYS A 171 -1.71 -15.09 5.58
N TRP A 172 -1.79 -13.81 5.22
CA TRP A 172 -0.90 -13.27 4.22
C TRP A 172 0.57 -13.46 4.65
N SER A 173 1.35 -14.03 3.78
CA SER A 173 2.78 -14.22 4.00
C SER A 173 3.54 -13.78 2.77
N CYS A 174 4.75 -13.27 3.00
CA CYS A 174 5.60 -12.67 2.01
C CYS A 174 6.94 -13.42 2.06
N LYS A 175 7.00 -14.56 1.36
CA LYS A 175 8.13 -15.49 1.40
C LYS A 175 9.05 -15.36 0.20
N ASN A 176 8.49 -14.95 -0.94
CA ASN A 176 9.21 -14.77 -2.19
C ASN A 176 9.08 -13.32 -2.64
N ILE A 177 10.12 -12.51 -2.43
CA ILE A 177 10.09 -11.07 -2.66
C ILE A 177 10.97 -10.71 -3.86
N SER A 178 10.38 -9.95 -4.79
CA SER A 178 11.13 -9.25 -5.84
C SER A 178 11.36 -7.79 -5.44
N LEU A 179 12.59 -7.33 -5.56
CA LEU A 179 13.01 -5.94 -5.32
C LEU A 179 13.44 -5.33 -6.65
N ALA A 180 12.67 -4.37 -7.16
CA ALA A 180 13.02 -3.63 -8.37
C ALA A 180 14.06 -2.55 -8.05
N TRP A 181 15.12 -2.49 -8.86
CA TRP A 181 16.23 -1.57 -8.70
C TRP A 181 16.53 -0.84 -10.00
N ASP A 182 16.58 0.49 -9.93
CA ASP A 182 16.94 1.39 -11.04
C ASP A 182 18.10 2.34 -10.70
N GLY A 183 18.69 2.19 -9.50
CA GLY A 183 19.74 3.11 -9.01
C GLY A 183 19.20 4.42 -8.44
N GLY A 184 17.88 4.65 -8.46
CA GLY A 184 17.26 5.89 -8.00
C GLY A 184 17.12 5.98 -6.48
N LEU A 185 16.85 7.20 -6.03
CA LEU A 185 16.66 7.52 -4.61
C LEU A 185 15.43 6.80 -4.05
N GLU A 186 14.35 6.74 -4.82
CA GLU A 186 13.10 6.08 -4.45
C GLU A 186 13.28 4.57 -4.32
N ALA A 187 14.06 3.93 -5.20
CA ALA A 187 14.42 2.52 -5.10
C ALA A 187 15.26 2.25 -3.84
N ALA A 188 16.21 3.12 -3.52
CA ALA A 188 17.01 3.01 -2.30
C ALA A 188 16.14 3.15 -1.04
N ARG A 189 15.20 4.09 -1.02
CA ARG A 189 14.23 4.25 0.08
C ARG A 189 13.33 3.02 0.21
N ALA A 190 12.80 2.51 -0.91
CA ALA A 190 11.95 1.33 -0.94
C ALA A 190 12.70 0.10 -0.41
N MET A 191 13.92 -0.13 -0.84
CA MET A 191 14.80 -1.18 -0.35
C MET A 191 14.98 -1.09 1.17
N TYR A 192 15.37 0.07 1.70
CA TYR A 192 15.60 0.25 3.13
C TYR A 192 14.33 0.00 3.95
N ASN A 193 13.19 0.54 3.52
CA ASN A 193 11.91 0.36 4.23
C ASN A 193 11.32 -1.05 4.08
N SER A 194 11.78 -1.83 3.10
CA SER A 194 11.37 -3.23 2.92
C SER A 194 12.17 -4.22 3.79
N LEU A 195 13.26 -3.80 4.44
CA LEU A 195 14.09 -4.70 5.27
C LEU A 195 13.31 -5.55 6.28
N PRO A 196 12.23 -5.07 6.93
CA PRO A 196 11.42 -5.92 7.82
C PRO A 196 10.81 -7.13 7.09
N PHE A 197 10.41 -6.98 5.83
CA PHE A 197 9.87 -8.06 5.01
C PHE A 197 10.97 -8.97 4.48
N LEU A 198 12.03 -8.37 3.93
CA LEU A 198 13.17 -9.09 3.34
C LEU A 198 13.86 -10.04 4.32
N LYS A 199 13.93 -9.66 5.60
CA LYS A 199 14.51 -10.51 6.67
C LYS A 199 13.71 -11.77 6.97
N HIS A 200 12.43 -11.81 6.62
CA HIS A 200 11.54 -12.95 6.85
C HIS A 200 11.24 -13.72 5.56
N ALA A 201 11.79 -13.28 4.44
CA ALA A 201 11.63 -13.91 3.14
C ALA A 201 12.51 -15.16 3.02
N ASP A 202 11.97 -16.17 2.35
CA ASP A 202 12.72 -17.37 2.01
C ASP A 202 13.55 -17.16 0.74
N LYS A 203 13.09 -16.25 -0.15
CA LYS A 203 13.77 -15.88 -1.40
C LYS A 203 13.66 -14.39 -1.64
N VAL A 204 14.79 -13.77 -2.00
CA VAL A 204 14.86 -12.37 -2.42
C VAL A 204 15.54 -12.29 -3.77
N GLN A 205 14.88 -11.63 -4.73
CA GLN A 205 15.41 -11.41 -6.07
C GLN A 205 15.51 -9.92 -6.35
N LEU A 206 16.71 -9.46 -6.71
CA LEU A 206 16.97 -8.10 -7.16
C LEU A 206 16.72 -8.06 -8.68
N LEU A 207 15.73 -7.28 -9.11
CA LEU A 207 15.33 -7.16 -10.50
C LEU A 207 15.76 -5.80 -11.06
N THR A 208 16.59 -5.82 -12.11
CA THR A 208 16.97 -4.61 -12.84
C THR A 208 16.45 -4.73 -14.28
N ALA A 209 15.44 -3.94 -14.64
CA ALA A 209 14.94 -3.87 -16.01
C ALA A 209 15.74 -2.84 -16.81
N ARG A 210 16.16 -3.22 -18.02
CA ARG A 210 16.96 -2.37 -18.90
C ARG A 210 16.29 -2.20 -20.24
N GLY A 211 16.34 -0.96 -20.74
CA GLY A 211 15.95 -0.63 -22.11
C GLY A 211 16.96 -1.15 -23.14
N GLU A 212 16.58 -1.06 -24.40
CA GLU A 212 17.44 -1.45 -25.50
C GLU A 212 18.68 -0.53 -25.59
N GLY A 213 19.88 -1.10 -25.55
CA GLY A 213 21.14 -0.35 -25.63
C GLY A 213 21.67 0.23 -24.31
N GLU A 214 20.99 0.05 -23.18
CA GLU A 214 21.50 0.46 -21.87
C GLU A 214 22.60 -0.48 -21.38
N ALA A 215 23.74 0.11 -20.98
CA ALA A 215 24.86 -0.65 -20.41
C ALA A 215 24.49 -1.29 -19.08
N CYS A 216 25.02 -2.49 -18.81
CA CYS A 216 24.85 -3.14 -17.53
C CYS A 216 25.87 -2.58 -16.54
N ASP A 217 25.42 -1.98 -15.46
CA ASP A 217 26.24 -1.62 -14.31
C ASP A 217 26.22 -2.76 -13.29
N LEU A 218 27.06 -3.76 -13.55
CA LEU A 218 27.19 -4.94 -12.67
C LEU A 218 27.74 -4.54 -11.29
N GLU A 219 28.58 -3.51 -11.20
CA GLU A 219 29.15 -3.06 -9.94
C GLU A 219 28.07 -2.46 -9.03
N ALA A 220 27.12 -1.70 -9.61
CA ALA A 220 25.99 -1.16 -8.85
C ALA A 220 25.09 -2.27 -8.30
N GLU A 221 24.80 -3.31 -9.08
CA GLU A 221 24.01 -4.46 -8.61
C GLU A 221 24.71 -5.23 -7.50
N GLU A 222 26.02 -5.50 -7.67
CA GLU A 222 26.82 -6.13 -6.61
C GLU A 222 26.83 -5.29 -5.33
N GLY A 223 26.88 -3.95 -5.45
CA GLY A 223 26.79 -3.03 -4.33
C GLY A 223 25.49 -3.23 -3.52
N VAL A 224 24.35 -3.35 -4.22
CA VAL A 224 23.06 -3.61 -3.58
C VAL A 224 23.04 -4.97 -2.89
N ILE A 225 23.53 -6.02 -3.55
CA ILE A 225 23.59 -7.37 -2.97
C ILE A 225 24.48 -7.37 -1.70
N LYS A 226 25.65 -6.74 -1.75
CA LYS A 226 26.53 -6.57 -0.58
C LYS A 226 25.85 -5.79 0.54
N TYR A 227 25.11 -4.73 0.22
CA TYR A 227 24.33 -3.98 1.20
C TYR A 227 23.28 -4.87 1.89
N LEU A 228 22.51 -5.65 1.13
CA LEU A 228 21.54 -6.57 1.67
C LEU A 228 22.18 -7.66 2.56
N GLN A 229 23.35 -8.16 2.17
CA GLN A 229 24.14 -9.10 2.97
C GLN A 229 24.56 -8.54 4.32
N CYS A 230 24.88 -7.22 4.41
CA CYS A 230 25.13 -6.56 5.70
C CYS A 230 23.92 -6.62 6.65
N HIS A 231 22.72 -6.78 6.12
CA HIS A 231 21.48 -6.97 6.88
C HIS A 231 21.09 -8.42 7.09
N GLY A 232 21.97 -9.38 6.67
CA GLY A 232 21.71 -10.83 6.75
C GLY A 232 20.73 -11.33 5.70
N ILE A 233 20.54 -10.60 4.60
CA ILE A 233 19.63 -10.94 3.52
C ILE A 233 20.43 -11.42 2.31
N HIS A 234 20.15 -12.64 1.82
CA HIS A 234 20.73 -13.19 0.60
C HIS A 234 19.80 -12.90 -0.58
N ALA A 235 20.26 -12.11 -1.54
CA ALA A 235 19.52 -11.77 -2.74
C ALA A 235 20.24 -12.27 -4.00
N ASN A 236 19.47 -12.70 -5.00
CA ASN A 236 19.98 -13.05 -6.32
C ASN A 236 19.66 -11.92 -7.32
N GLY A 237 20.68 -11.41 -8.02
CA GLY A 237 20.51 -10.41 -9.07
C GLY A 237 19.96 -11.04 -10.36
N ILE A 238 19.00 -10.37 -10.99
CA ILE A 238 18.39 -10.75 -12.26
C ILE A 238 18.28 -9.51 -13.13
N ILE A 239 19.01 -9.50 -14.23
CA ILE A 239 18.91 -8.47 -15.26
C ILE A 239 17.83 -8.88 -16.25
N ILE A 240 16.92 -7.98 -16.55
CA ILE A 240 15.78 -8.18 -17.43
C ILE A 240 15.96 -7.29 -18.65
N ALA A 241 16.15 -7.89 -19.82
CA ALA A 241 16.07 -7.17 -21.09
C ALA A 241 14.60 -6.89 -21.39
N ALA A 242 14.19 -5.63 -21.37
CA ALA A 242 12.80 -5.27 -21.62
C ALA A 242 12.38 -5.56 -23.07
N GLY A 243 13.31 -5.50 -24.05
CA GLY A 243 13.02 -5.67 -25.46
C GLY A 243 12.04 -4.59 -25.94
N SER A 244 10.97 -5.00 -26.59
CA SER A 244 9.90 -4.09 -27.05
C SER A 244 8.91 -3.68 -25.96
N ARG A 245 9.06 -4.18 -24.72
CA ARG A 245 8.18 -3.89 -23.58
C ARG A 245 8.66 -2.67 -22.80
N THR A 246 7.78 -2.06 -22.06
CA THR A 246 8.18 -1.09 -21.05
C THR A 246 8.89 -1.79 -19.88
N PRO A 247 9.78 -1.10 -19.14
CA PRO A 247 10.41 -1.64 -17.94
C PRO A 247 9.38 -2.15 -16.92
N ALA A 248 8.22 -1.48 -16.80
CA ALA A 248 7.13 -1.89 -15.92
C ALA A 248 6.56 -3.26 -16.28
N GLU A 249 6.24 -3.46 -17.56
CA GLU A 249 5.72 -4.74 -18.07
C GLU A 249 6.74 -5.85 -17.87
N ALA A 250 8.02 -5.59 -18.15
CA ALA A 250 9.09 -6.55 -17.99
C ALA A 250 9.27 -6.96 -16.51
N LEU A 251 9.23 -6.00 -15.58
CA LEU A 251 9.30 -6.26 -14.14
C LEU A 251 8.11 -7.09 -13.65
N LEU A 252 6.88 -6.72 -14.02
CA LEU A 252 5.67 -7.44 -13.61
C LEU A 252 5.66 -8.87 -14.15
N MET A 253 6.00 -9.04 -15.42
CA MET A 253 6.08 -10.37 -16.04
C MET A 253 7.11 -11.23 -15.30
N ARG A 254 8.29 -10.67 -15.02
CA ARG A 254 9.35 -11.42 -14.32
C ARG A 254 8.97 -11.75 -12.89
N ALA A 255 8.39 -10.82 -12.14
CA ALA A 255 7.90 -11.07 -10.79
C ALA A 255 6.84 -12.19 -10.77
N LYS A 256 5.96 -12.22 -11.76
CA LYS A 256 4.96 -13.28 -11.93
C LYS A 256 5.57 -14.65 -12.26
N GLU A 257 6.54 -14.72 -13.18
CA GLU A 257 7.29 -15.95 -13.49
C GLU A 257 8.00 -16.50 -12.26
N LEU A 258 8.56 -15.63 -11.45
CA LEU A 258 9.21 -15.96 -10.18
C LEU A 258 8.23 -16.32 -9.07
N LYS A 259 6.91 -16.18 -9.30
CA LYS A 259 5.85 -16.37 -8.31
C LYS A 259 6.06 -15.51 -7.06
N SER A 260 6.40 -14.24 -7.27
CA SER A 260 6.64 -13.31 -6.17
C SER A 260 5.36 -13.00 -5.41
N ASP A 261 5.44 -13.03 -4.08
CA ASP A 261 4.35 -12.67 -3.18
C ASP A 261 4.27 -11.16 -2.96
N LEU A 262 5.36 -10.45 -3.23
CA LEU A 262 5.53 -9.02 -3.08
C LEU A 262 6.53 -8.49 -4.11
N LEU A 263 6.18 -7.38 -4.76
CA LEU A 263 7.13 -6.58 -5.52
C LEU A 263 7.39 -5.26 -4.79
N VAL A 264 8.65 -5.04 -4.42
CA VAL A 264 9.12 -3.79 -3.80
C VAL A 264 9.70 -2.91 -4.88
N MET A 265 9.31 -1.64 -4.94
CA MET A 265 9.83 -0.69 -5.92
C MET A 265 9.73 0.76 -5.45
N GLY A 266 10.61 1.60 -5.97
CA GLY A 266 10.44 3.05 -5.90
C GLY A 266 9.23 3.51 -6.71
N ALA A 267 8.63 4.60 -6.31
CA ALA A 267 7.50 5.21 -7.01
C ALA A 267 7.91 6.60 -7.52
N TYR A 268 7.68 6.86 -8.81
CA TYR A 268 7.78 8.20 -9.41
C TYR A 268 9.17 8.87 -9.46
N GLY A 269 10.28 8.09 -9.49
CA GLY A 269 11.65 8.61 -9.47
C GLY A 269 12.07 9.44 -10.69
N HIS A 270 11.52 9.20 -11.86
CA HIS A 270 11.97 9.80 -13.12
C HIS A 270 11.12 10.95 -13.66
N SER A 271 10.01 11.33 -13.02
CA SER A 271 9.17 12.42 -13.51
C SER A 271 9.41 13.73 -12.74
N ARG A 272 10.07 14.69 -13.42
CA ARG A 272 10.32 16.04 -12.89
C ARG A 272 9.09 16.96 -12.82
N PHE A 273 7.89 16.45 -13.12
CA PHE A 273 6.68 17.27 -13.17
C PHE A 273 5.65 16.82 -12.13
N ARG A 274 5.64 17.54 -11.03
CA ARG A 274 4.70 17.41 -9.90
C ARG A 274 3.22 17.69 -10.28
N GLU A 275 2.94 18.18 -11.47
CA GLU A 275 1.65 18.83 -11.71
C GLU A 275 0.69 18.10 -12.67
N MET A 276 1.10 17.07 -13.42
CA MET A 276 0.14 16.56 -14.41
C MET A 276 0.24 15.12 -14.91
N ILE A 277 1.30 14.35 -14.67
CA ILE A 277 1.37 12.99 -15.23
C ILE A 277 2.01 12.05 -14.20
N LEU A 278 1.20 11.16 -13.65
CA LEU A 278 1.66 9.96 -12.97
C LEU A 278 2.71 9.27 -13.84
N GLY A 279 3.93 9.06 -13.34
CA GLY A 279 5.03 8.47 -14.13
C GLY A 279 4.56 7.16 -14.78
N GLY A 280 4.82 7.00 -16.07
CA GLY A 280 4.25 5.90 -16.88
C GLY A 280 4.46 4.51 -16.27
N LEU A 281 5.64 4.26 -15.66
CA LEU A 281 5.96 3.02 -14.97
C LEU A 281 5.05 2.80 -13.75
N THR A 282 4.97 3.76 -12.85
CA THR A 282 4.17 3.60 -11.61
C THR A 282 2.68 3.52 -11.92
N ASN A 283 2.18 4.33 -12.87
CA ASN A 283 0.78 4.27 -13.27
C ASN A 283 0.42 2.91 -13.87
N HIS A 284 1.28 2.37 -14.73
CA HIS A 284 1.10 1.02 -15.26
C HIS A 284 1.08 -0.03 -14.13
N MET A 285 2.00 0.08 -13.15
CA MET A 285 2.02 -0.80 -11.97
C MET A 285 0.74 -0.69 -11.15
N LEU A 286 0.24 0.52 -10.92
CA LEU A 286 -1.02 0.75 -10.22
C LEU A 286 -2.22 0.13 -10.95
N GLU A 287 -2.20 0.08 -12.26
CA GLU A 287 -3.30 -0.46 -13.07
C GLU A 287 -3.20 -1.98 -13.29
N ALA A 288 -2.01 -2.50 -13.57
CA ALA A 288 -1.80 -3.82 -14.13
C ALA A 288 -1.31 -4.89 -13.14
N ALA A 289 -0.68 -4.51 -12.00
CA ALA A 289 -0.13 -5.52 -11.11
C ALA A 289 -1.25 -6.35 -10.43
N ASP A 290 -1.14 -7.63 -10.49
CA ASP A 290 -2.02 -8.61 -9.82
C ASP A 290 -1.39 -9.18 -8.53
N ILE A 291 -0.23 -8.68 -8.15
CA ILE A 291 0.49 -8.99 -6.91
C ILE A 291 0.57 -7.76 -6.00
N PRO A 292 0.76 -7.93 -4.69
CA PRO A 292 1.03 -6.83 -3.78
C PRO A 292 2.26 -6.02 -4.19
N LEU A 293 2.16 -4.69 -4.07
CA LEU A 293 3.26 -3.76 -4.32
C LEU A 293 3.63 -3.02 -3.03
N LEU A 294 4.92 -2.97 -2.68
CA LEU A 294 5.41 -2.05 -1.66
C LEU A 294 6.08 -0.88 -2.37
N LEU A 295 5.47 0.29 -2.24
CA LEU A 295 5.84 1.52 -2.93
C LEU A 295 6.41 2.54 -1.95
N LEU A 296 7.44 3.28 -2.37
CA LEU A 296 7.93 4.44 -1.65
C LEU A 296 8.42 5.53 -2.61
N HIS A 297 8.02 6.76 -2.30
CA HIS A 297 8.44 7.98 -3.03
C HIS A 297 9.47 8.79 -2.25
#